data_3d01ae110cf31ce98efa278ef4890a93
#
_entry.id   3d01ae110cf31ce98efa278ef4890a93
#
_cell.length_a   1.000
_cell.length_b   1.000
_cell.length_c   1.000
_cell.angle_alpha   90.00
_cell.angle_beta   90.00
_cell.angle_gamma   90.00
#
_symmetry.space_group_name_H-M   'P 1'
#
loop_
_entity.id
_entity.type
_entity.pdbx_description
1 polymer ?
#
loop_
_entity_poly.entity_id
_entity_poly.type
_entity_poly.pdbx_seq_one_letter_code
_entity_poly.pdbx_strand_id
1 'polypeptide(L)'
;MRQIIAVSIAAASLIILADRSQAADRDGGAQLAAMCASCHRPDGGDRGIPTILGMGPEMLTREMLAYRSSERPSHIMRAVALSLSDEEIATVARYLAALNK
;
A
#
# COMPACT_ATOMS: atom_id res chain seq x y z
N MET A 1 -24.59 18.41 -33.02
CA MET A 1 -23.65 17.30 -33.27
C MET A 1 -22.23 17.61 -32.83
N ARG A 2 -21.67 18.78 -33.13
CA ARG A 2 -20.28 19.12 -32.70
C ARG A 2 -20.08 19.16 -31.19
N GLN A 3 -21.07 19.58 -30.41
CA GLN A 3 -20.97 19.68 -28.94
C GLN A 3 -21.01 18.33 -28.24
N ILE A 4 -21.73 17.34 -28.78
CA ILE A 4 -21.84 16.00 -28.21
C ILE A 4 -20.52 15.24 -28.33
N ILE A 5 -19.78 15.42 -29.44
CA ILE A 5 -18.49 14.78 -29.66
C ILE A 5 -17.42 15.31 -28.70
N ALA A 6 -17.42 16.61 -28.41
CA ALA A 6 -16.46 17.24 -27.49
C ALA A 6 -16.65 16.73 -26.04
N VAL A 7 -17.88 16.54 -25.58
CA VAL A 7 -18.18 16.01 -24.25
C VAL A 7 -17.72 14.55 -24.10
N SER A 8 -17.91 13.74 -25.14
CA SER A 8 -17.51 12.34 -25.13
C SER A 8 -15.99 12.16 -25.05
N ILE A 9 -15.22 13.01 -25.74
CA ILE A 9 -13.73 12.97 -25.72
C ILE A 9 -13.20 13.36 -24.33
N ALA A 10 -13.78 14.37 -23.69
CA ALA A 10 -13.36 14.80 -22.35
C ALA A 10 -13.61 13.72 -21.29
N ALA A 11 -14.76 13.02 -21.33
CA ALA A 11 -15.09 11.95 -20.40
C ALA A 11 -14.14 10.74 -20.58
N ALA A 12 -13.79 10.36 -21.80
CA ALA A 12 -12.86 9.28 -22.08
C ALA A 12 -11.43 9.59 -21.57
N SER A 13 -10.99 10.83 -21.68
CA SER A 13 -9.67 11.26 -21.21
C SER A 13 -9.55 11.17 -19.69
N LEU A 14 -10.59 11.52 -18.94
CA LEU A 14 -10.62 11.43 -17.48
C LEU A 14 -10.53 9.97 -17.00
N ILE A 15 -11.20 9.04 -17.66
CA ILE A 15 -11.17 7.62 -17.32
C ILE A 15 -9.75 7.05 -17.51
N ILE A 16 -9.08 7.37 -18.58
CA ILE A 16 -7.71 6.89 -18.86
C ILE A 16 -6.71 7.39 -17.80
N LEU A 17 -6.84 8.62 -17.34
CA LEU A 17 -5.97 9.16 -16.29
C LEU A 17 -6.17 8.46 -14.95
N ALA A 18 -7.41 8.13 -14.57
CA ALA A 18 -7.71 7.39 -13.36
C ALA A 18 -7.10 5.98 -13.38
N ASP A 19 -7.19 5.27 -14.51
CA ASP A 19 -6.60 3.93 -14.66
C ASP A 19 -5.08 3.94 -14.52
N ARG A 20 -4.39 4.94 -15.06
CA ARG A 20 -2.95 5.08 -14.94
C ARG A 20 -2.50 5.34 -13.49
N SER A 21 -3.25 6.14 -12.76
CA SER A 21 -2.98 6.41 -11.34
C SER A 21 -3.10 5.15 -10.50
N GLN A 22 -4.12 4.32 -10.75
CA GLN A 22 -4.30 3.05 -10.04
C GLN A 22 -3.21 2.04 -10.37
N ALA A 23 -2.77 1.97 -11.62
CA ALA A 23 -1.67 1.09 -12.02
C ALA A 23 -0.35 1.50 -11.34
N ALA A 24 -0.03 2.79 -11.32
CA ALA A 24 1.16 3.31 -10.65
C ALA A 24 1.13 3.04 -9.13
N ASP A 25 -0.02 3.19 -8.49
CA ASP A 25 -0.20 2.89 -7.06
C ASP A 25 0.04 1.40 -6.77
N ARG A 26 -0.47 0.51 -7.61
CA ARG A 26 -0.22 -0.94 -7.48
C ARG A 26 1.24 -1.31 -7.63
N ASP A 27 1.92 -0.76 -8.62
CA ASP A 27 3.34 -1.02 -8.87
C ASP A 27 4.21 -0.53 -7.71
N GLY A 28 3.96 0.67 -7.19
CA GLY A 28 4.62 1.20 -6.01
C GLY A 28 4.36 0.37 -4.76
N GLY A 29 3.11 -0.07 -4.56
CA GLY A 29 2.72 -0.94 -3.45
C GLY A 29 3.43 -2.29 -3.51
N ALA A 30 3.54 -2.90 -4.70
CA ALA A 30 4.22 -4.17 -4.90
C ALA A 30 5.71 -4.09 -4.56
N GLN A 31 6.37 -3.02 -4.96
CA GLN A 31 7.79 -2.80 -4.65
C GLN A 31 8.02 -2.64 -3.15
N LEU A 32 7.20 -1.86 -2.47
CA LEU A 32 7.28 -1.68 -1.02
C LEU A 32 6.97 -2.98 -0.28
N ALA A 33 5.96 -3.72 -0.73
CA ALA A 33 5.57 -5.00 -0.12
C ALA A 33 6.65 -6.06 -0.24
N ALA A 34 7.48 -6.03 -1.28
CA ALA A 34 8.61 -6.94 -1.43
C ALA A 34 9.62 -6.79 -0.27
N MET A 35 9.83 -5.58 0.22
CA MET A 35 10.62 -5.31 1.42
C MET A 35 10.02 -6.01 2.66
N CYS A 36 8.71 -5.90 2.83
CA CYS A 36 7.99 -6.50 3.96
C CYS A 36 8.09 -8.03 3.90
N ALA A 37 7.91 -8.61 2.72
CA ALA A 37 7.92 -10.06 2.51
C ALA A 37 9.28 -10.71 2.81
N SER A 38 10.37 -9.97 2.83
CA SER A 38 11.69 -10.53 3.18
C SER A 38 11.77 -10.99 4.64
N CYS A 39 10.95 -10.42 5.52
CA CYS A 39 10.86 -10.80 6.93
C CYS A 39 9.48 -11.36 7.30
N HIS A 40 8.41 -10.75 6.79
CA HIS A 40 7.02 -11.19 7.01
C HIS A 40 6.61 -12.13 5.88
N ARG A 41 6.69 -13.42 6.13
CA ARG A 41 6.50 -14.43 5.08
C ARG A 41 5.06 -14.46 4.56
N PRO A 42 4.85 -14.36 3.24
CA PRO A 42 3.51 -14.40 2.65
C PRO A 42 2.84 -15.77 2.74
N ASP A 43 3.58 -16.84 3.04
CA ASP A 43 3.04 -18.19 3.23
C ASP A 43 2.48 -18.45 4.65
N GLY A 44 2.49 -17.42 5.51
CA GLY A 44 2.01 -17.52 6.88
C GLY A 44 2.97 -18.13 7.87
N GLY A 45 4.17 -18.53 7.45
CA GLY A 45 5.22 -18.94 8.37
C GLY A 45 5.76 -17.74 9.13
N ASP A 46 5.90 -17.82 10.47
CA ASP A 46 6.27 -16.64 11.23
C ASP A 46 7.67 -16.70 11.87
N ARG A 47 8.18 -17.83 12.28
CA ARG A 47 9.48 -17.94 12.96
C ARG A 47 9.71 -16.82 14.03
N GLY A 48 8.67 -16.42 14.72
CA GLY A 48 8.69 -15.32 15.68
C GLY A 48 8.42 -13.93 15.06
N ILE A 49 8.26 -13.81 13.75
CA ILE A 49 7.84 -12.59 13.06
C ILE A 49 6.40 -12.77 12.58
N PRO A 50 5.45 -11.96 13.05
CA PRO A 50 4.04 -12.20 12.75
C PRO A 50 3.71 -12.00 11.29
N THR A 51 2.72 -12.76 10.79
CA THR A 51 2.17 -12.52 9.47
C THR A 51 1.41 -11.19 9.45
N ILE A 52 1.53 -10.49 8.33
CA ILE A 52 0.76 -9.26 8.07
C ILE A 52 -0.41 -9.50 7.12
N LEU A 53 -0.62 -10.74 6.69
CA LEU A 53 -1.78 -11.13 5.90
C LEU A 53 -3.04 -11.14 6.76
N GLY A 54 -4.16 -10.74 6.19
CA GLY A 54 -5.44 -10.66 6.90
C GLY A 54 -5.70 -9.35 7.63
N MET A 55 -4.75 -8.43 7.66
CA MET A 55 -4.94 -7.10 8.25
C MET A 55 -5.56 -6.14 7.24
N GLY A 56 -6.50 -5.33 7.69
CA GLY A 56 -7.08 -4.26 6.86
C GLY A 56 -6.11 -3.08 6.68
N PRO A 57 -6.34 -2.21 5.68
CA PRO A 57 -5.41 -1.12 5.37
C PRO A 57 -5.30 -0.09 6.49
N GLU A 58 -6.38 0.19 7.20
CA GLU A 58 -6.36 1.12 8.34
C GLU A 58 -5.53 0.58 9.49
N MET A 59 -5.65 -0.71 9.76
CA MET A 59 -4.87 -1.37 10.82
C MET A 59 -3.38 -1.38 10.47
N LEU A 60 -3.02 -1.78 9.25
CA LEU A 60 -1.62 -1.78 8.79
C LEU A 60 -1.01 -0.38 8.90
N THR A 61 -1.73 0.63 8.45
CA THR A 61 -1.27 2.03 8.55
C THR A 61 -1.05 2.44 10.00
N ARG A 62 -2.01 2.18 10.86
CA ARG A 62 -1.93 2.52 12.29
C ARG A 62 -0.76 1.84 12.97
N GLU A 63 -0.54 0.56 12.72
CA GLU A 63 0.57 -0.18 13.29
C GLU A 63 1.92 0.37 12.84
N MET A 64 2.08 0.70 11.56
CA MET A 64 3.31 1.30 11.04
C MET A 64 3.59 2.66 11.68
N LEU A 65 2.57 3.50 11.85
CA LEU A 65 2.71 4.79 12.52
C LEU A 65 3.07 4.61 14.00
N ALA A 66 2.53 3.60 14.67
CA ALA A 66 2.85 3.29 16.07
C ALA A 66 4.31 2.85 16.24
N TYR A 67 4.86 2.06 15.30
CA TYR A 67 6.29 1.73 15.32
C TYR A 67 7.16 2.96 15.08
N ARG A 68 6.77 3.82 14.16
CA ARG A 68 7.51 5.05 13.86
C ARG A 68 7.60 5.99 15.08
N SER A 69 6.53 6.10 15.84
CA SER A 69 6.45 6.95 17.04
C SER A 69 6.98 6.29 18.31
N SER A 70 7.46 5.05 18.23
CA SER A 70 7.90 4.24 19.36
C SER A 70 6.79 3.84 20.35
N GLU A 71 5.52 3.94 19.96
CA GLU A 71 4.40 3.43 20.77
C GLU A 71 4.37 1.91 20.83
N ARG A 72 4.96 1.25 19.83
CA ARG A 72 5.21 -0.18 19.84
C ARG A 72 6.70 -0.48 19.86
N PRO A 73 7.15 -1.44 20.70
CA PRO A 73 8.57 -1.75 20.83
C PRO A 73 9.02 -2.68 19.69
N SER A 74 9.85 -2.19 18.82
CA SER A 74 10.65 -2.96 17.86
C SER A 74 11.64 -2.04 17.17
N HIS A 75 12.91 -2.26 17.37
CA HIS A 75 13.96 -1.46 16.72
C HIS A 75 13.93 -1.65 15.20
N ILE A 76 13.70 -2.87 14.72
CA ILE A 76 13.68 -3.18 13.29
C ILE A 76 12.48 -2.52 12.62
N MET A 77 11.27 -2.73 13.15
CA MET A 77 10.08 -2.14 12.57
C MET A 77 10.06 -0.62 12.68
N ARG A 78 10.65 -0.06 13.72
CA ARG A 78 10.81 1.40 13.82
C ARG A 78 11.72 1.93 12.71
N ALA A 79 12.85 1.26 12.43
CA ALA A 79 13.73 1.64 11.34
C ALA A 79 13.03 1.56 9.97
N VAL A 80 12.26 0.50 9.74
CA VAL A 80 11.47 0.36 8.51
C VAL A 80 10.44 1.49 8.40
N ALA A 81 9.68 1.75 9.45
CA ALA A 81 8.64 2.78 9.45
C ALA A 81 9.23 4.19 9.26
N LEU A 82 10.40 4.47 9.82
CA LEU A 82 11.09 5.74 9.63
C LEU A 82 11.61 5.93 8.20
N SER A 83 11.85 4.86 7.47
CA SER A 83 12.31 4.91 6.08
C SER A 83 11.20 5.22 5.07
N LEU A 84 9.94 5.19 5.48
CA LEU A 84 8.78 5.37 4.62
C LEU A 84 8.07 6.69 4.92
N SER A 85 7.57 7.35 3.88
CA SER A 85 6.67 8.49 4.04
C SER A 85 5.27 8.02 4.45
N ASP A 86 4.43 8.94 4.92
CA ASP A 86 3.03 8.65 5.22
C ASP A 86 2.30 8.10 4.00
N GLU A 87 2.59 8.65 2.82
CA GLU A 87 2.01 8.21 1.56
C GLU A 87 2.44 6.80 1.18
N GLU A 88 3.72 6.48 1.34
CA GLU A 88 4.25 5.14 1.10
C GLU A 88 3.67 4.11 2.06
N ILE A 89 3.51 4.45 3.33
CA ILE A 89 2.85 3.60 4.31
C ILE A 89 1.41 3.30 3.88
N ALA A 90 0.66 4.32 3.48
CA ALA A 90 -0.71 4.15 3.01
C ALA A 90 -0.78 3.29 1.74
N THR A 91 0.14 3.49 0.81
CA THR A 91 0.22 2.73 -0.44
C THR A 91 0.49 1.25 -0.20
N VAL A 92 1.49 0.92 0.60
CA VAL A 92 1.80 -0.49 0.90
C VAL A 92 0.70 -1.15 1.72
N ALA A 93 0.06 -0.42 2.62
CA ALA A 93 -1.07 -0.93 3.40
C ALA A 93 -2.25 -1.32 2.52
N ARG A 94 -2.61 -0.49 1.55
CA ARG A 94 -3.66 -0.81 0.58
C ARG A 94 -3.30 -2.02 -0.29
N TYR A 95 -2.06 -2.08 -0.75
CA TYR A 95 -1.59 -3.20 -1.55
C TYR A 95 -1.67 -4.53 -0.79
N LEU A 96 -1.12 -4.57 0.41
CA LEU A 96 -1.11 -5.79 1.24
C LEU A 96 -2.53 -6.23 1.61
N ALA A 97 -3.41 -5.29 1.95
CA ALA A 97 -4.80 -5.59 2.26
C ALA A 97 -5.55 -6.19 1.06
N ALA A 98 -5.24 -5.75 -0.16
CA ALA A 98 -5.85 -6.27 -1.39
C ALA A 98 -5.42 -7.70 -1.71
N LEU A 99 -4.25 -8.15 -1.24
CA LEU A 99 -3.78 -9.53 -1.45
C LEU A 99 -4.58 -10.57 -0.65
N ASN A 100 -5.33 -10.13 0.35
CA ASN A 100 -6.08 -11.01 1.25
C ASN A 100 -7.49 -11.33 0.78
N LYS A 101 -7.84 -10.92 -0.41
CA LYS A 101 -9.18 -11.14 -0.98
C LYS A 101 -9.24 -12.37 -1.87
#